data_8d3b1ed8da6e791490968ff99a56a55c
#
_entry.id   8d3b1ed8da6e791490968ff99a56a55c
#
_cell.length_a   1.000
_cell.length_b   1.000
_cell.length_c   1.000
_cell.angle_alpha   90.00
_cell.angle_beta   90.00
_cell.angle_gamma   90.00
#
_symmetry.space_group_name_H-M   'P 1'
#
loop_
_entity.id
_entity.type
_entity.pdbx_description
1 polymer ?
#
loop_
_entity_poly.entity_id
_entity_poly.type
_entity_poly.pdbx_seq_one_letter_code
_entity_poly.pdbx_strand_id
1 'polypeptide(L)'
;MIVSIAEVTDPARFLEIFETIGVRKRREHGCRAAWAYFDPDNAHRVWSFSDWDAEDYRKFLADPEIPAIARELGMLAPPVHAVAATELDA
;
A
#
# COMPACT_ATOMS: atom_id res chain seq x y z
N MET A 1 -9.23 -8.45 -0.72
CA MET A 1 -8.80 -7.17 -1.33
C MET A 1 -8.72 -6.09 -0.26
N ILE A 2 -7.61 -5.40 -0.21
CA ILE A 2 -7.40 -4.30 0.73
C ILE A 2 -7.18 -3.03 -0.08
N VAL A 3 -7.86 -1.95 0.32
CA VAL A 3 -7.72 -0.63 -0.28
C VAL A 3 -7.02 0.27 0.73
N SER A 4 -6.01 1.01 0.30
CA SER A 4 -5.31 1.99 1.13
C SER A 4 -5.29 3.34 0.44
N ILE A 5 -5.37 4.39 1.24
CA ILE A 5 -5.25 5.77 0.76
C ILE A 5 -4.12 6.41 1.55
N ALA A 6 -3.12 6.93 0.86
CA ALA A 6 -1.96 7.57 1.47
C ALA A 6 -1.74 8.97 0.91
N GLU A 7 -1.37 9.90 1.78
CA GLU A 7 -0.84 11.21 1.39
C GLU A 7 0.68 11.11 1.37
N VAL A 8 1.31 11.53 0.27
CA VAL A 8 2.74 11.40 0.07
C VAL A 8 3.36 12.71 -0.39
N THR A 9 4.64 12.91 -0.07
CA THR A 9 5.35 14.15 -0.42
C THR A 9 5.78 14.16 -1.89
N ASP A 10 6.16 13.00 -2.43
CA ASP A 10 6.66 12.85 -3.79
C ASP A 10 6.06 11.59 -4.43
N PRO A 11 5.03 11.74 -5.27
CA PRO A 11 4.37 10.60 -5.90
C PRO A 11 5.29 9.74 -6.77
N ALA A 12 6.25 10.34 -7.46
CA ALA A 12 7.20 9.59 -8.29
C ALA A 12 8.11 8.71 -7.42
N ARG A 13 8.60 9.25 -6.32
CA ARG A 13 9.41 8.49 -5.36
C ARG A 13 8.60 7.39 -4.70
N PHE A 14 7.33 7.67 -4.39
CA PHE A 14 6.42 6.66 -3.86
C PHE A 14 6.34 5.46 -4.80
N LEU A 15 6.09 5.70 -6.10
CA LEU A 15 6.01 4.61 -7.08
C LEU A 15 7.30 3.82 -7.17
N GLU A 16 8.45 4.48 -7.18
CA GLU A 16 9.74 3.81 -7.24
C GLU A 16 9.91 2.81 -6.08
N ILE A 17 9.60 3.23 -4.86
CA ILE A 17 9.71 2.37 -3.68
C ILE A 17 8.61 1.29 -3.68
N PHE A 18 7.40 1.65 -4.08
CA PHE A 18 6.27 0.71 -4.17
C PHE A 18 6.59 -0.45 -5.12
N GLU A 19 7.25 -0.16 -6.24
CA GLU A 19 7.59 -1.14 -7.28
C GLU A 19 8.86 -1.94 -6.99
N THR A 20 9.67 -1.53 -6.03
CA THR A 20 10.94 -2.17 -5.69
C THR A 20 10.90 -2.82 -4.31
N ILE A 21 11.31 -2.11 -3.28
CA ILE A 21 11.33 -2.62 -1.90
C ILE A 21 9.93 -3.06 -1.45
N GLY A 22 8.91 -2.27 -1.81
CA GLY A 22 7.53 -2.57 -1.47
C GLY A 22 7.04 -3.90 -2.02
N VAL A 23 7.36 -4.23 -3.27
CA VAL A 23 7.01 -5.53 -3.86
C VAL A 23 7.63 -6.68 -3.07
N ARG A 24 8.90 -6.58 -2.74
CA ARG A 24 9.60 -7.62 -1.98
C ARG A 24 8.93 -7.84 -0.63
N LYS A 25 8.67 -6.77 0.11
CA LYS A 25 8.06 -6.86 1.44
C LYS A 25 6.64 -7.40 1.39
N ARG A 26 5.84 -6.96 0.42
CA ARG A 26 4.48 -7.48 0.26
C ARG A 26 4.48 -8.97 -0.05
N ARG A 27 5.37 -9.43 -0.93
CA ARG A 27 5.50 -10.85 -1.27
C ARG A 27 5.96 -11.70 -0.10
N GLU A 28 6.84 -11.19 0.73
CA GLU A 28 7.27 -11.89 1.96
C GLU A 28 6.09 -12.22 2.87
N HIS A 29 5.05 -11.40 2.87
CA HIS A 29 3.87 -11.56 3.70
C HIS A 29 2.66 -12.14 2.95
N GLY A 30 2.84 -12.63 1.73
CA GLY A 30 1.79 -13.35 1.03
C GLY A 30 0.90 -12.52 0.12
N CYS A 31 1.25 -11.28 -0.16
CA CYS A 31 0.51 -10.47 -1.14
C CYS A 31 0.66 -11.08 -2.54
N ARG A 32 -0.45 -11.28 -3.22
CA ARG A 32 -0.50 -11.91 -4.54
C ARG A 32 -0.38 -10.92 -5.68
N ALA A 33 -0.96 -9.73 -5.51
CA ALA A 33 -0.91 -8.66 -6.50
C ALA A 33 -1.20 -7.32 -5.83
N ALA A 34 -0.70 -6.23 -6.41
CA ALA A 34 -0.96 -4.89 -5.91
C ALA A 34 -0.98 -3.88 -7.06
N TRP A 35 -1.79 -2.83 -6.91
CA TRP A 35 -1.94 -1.74 -7.88
C TRP A 35 -1.89 -0.42 -7.14
N ALA A 36 -1.35 0.61 -7.78
CA ALA A 36 -1.36 1.97 -7.26
C ALA A 36 -1.94 2.92 -8.30
N TYR A 37 -2.76 3.86 -7.84
CA TYR A 37 -3.39 4.87 -8.68
C TYR A 37 -3.20 6.22 -8.05
N PHE A 38 -2.86 7.22 -8.87
CA PHE A 38 -2.85 8.61 -8.42
C PHE A 38 -4.28 9.15 -8.40
N ASP A 39 -4.59 9.91 -7.35
CA ASP A 39 -5.89 10.57 -7.26
C ASP A 39 -5.95 11.70 -8.29
N PRO A 40 -6.99 11.76 -9.14
CA PRO A 40 -7.09 12.81 -10.16
C PRO A 40 -7.29 14.21 -9.59
N ASP A 41 -7.78 14.31 -8.36
CA ASP A 41 -8.08 15.58 -7.70
C ASP A 41 -7.00 16.03 -6.72
N ASN A 42 -6.01 15.18 -6.43
CA ASN A 42 -4.94 15.48 -5.49
C ASN A 42 -3.66 14.75 -5.88
N ALA A 43 -2.70 15.49 -6.42
CA ALA A 43 -1.43 14.95 -6.91
C ALA A 43 -0.57 14.27 -5.83
N HIS A 44 -0.85 14.50 -4.55
CA HIS A 44 -0.12 13.91 -3.43
C HIS A 44 -0.88 12.75 -2.77
N ARG A 45 -2.03 12.38 -3.30
CA ARG A 45 -2.81 11.25 -2.79
C ARG A 45 -2.67 10.04 -3.69
N VAL A 46 -2.35 8.89 -3.08
CA VAL A 46 -2.19 7.63 -3.78
C VAL A 46 -3.19 6.62 -3.23
N TRP A 47 -3.92 5.98 -4.13
CA TRP A 47 -4.80 4.86 -3.83
C TRP A 47 -4.05 3.58 -4.17
N SER A 48 -4.02 2.62 -3.26
CA SER A 48 -3.46 1.30 -3.55
C SER A 48 -4.47 0.21 -3.27
N PHE A 49 -4.44 -0.80 -4.12
CA PHE A 49 -5.28 -1.98 -4.02
C PHE A 49 -4.36 -3.18 -3.94
N SER A 50 -4.60 -4.08 -3.01
CA SER A 50 -3.74 -5.25 -2.82
C SER A 50 -4.55 -6.49 -2.52
N ASP A 51 -4.13 -7.60 -3.14
CA ASP A 51 -4.80 -8.89 -3.04
C ASP A 51 -4.04 -9.78 -2.07
N TRP A 52 -4.49 -9.82 -0.84
CA TRP A 52 -4.00 -10.72 0.22
C TRP A 52 -5.05 -10.88 1.32
N ASP A 53 -4.81 -11.85 2.19
CA ASP A 53 -5.66 -12.08 3.34
C ASP A 53 -5.45 -10.97 4.38
N ALA A 54 -6.53 -10.57 5.06
CA ALA A 54 -6.48 -9.50 6.04
C ALA A 54 -5.48 -9.79 7.16
N GLU A 55 -5.34 -11.05 7.56
CA GLU A 55 -4.38 -11.46 8.58
C GLU A 55 -2.93 -11.26 8.10
N ASP A 56 -2.63 -11.61 6.86
CA ASP A 56 -1.31 -11.40 6.27
C ASP A 56 -0.99 -9.92 6.15
N TYR A 57 -1.96 -9.10 5.79
CA TYR A 57 -1.80 -7.65 5.77
C TYR A 57 -1.48 -7.09 7.16
N ARG A 58 -2.15 -7.60 8.19
CA ARG A 58 -1.87 -7.21 9.58
C ARG A 58 -0.43 -7.53 9.98
N LYS A 59 0.04 -8.72 9.62
CA LYS A 59 1.43 -9.14 9.87
C LYS A 59 2.43 -8.25 9.13
N PHE A 60 2.11 -7.89 7.89
CA PHE A 60 2.90 -6.94 7.10
C PHE A 60 3.02 -5.60 7.83
N LEU A 61 1.90 -5.02 8.30
CA LEU A 61 1.92 -3.76 9.03
C LEU A 61 2.72 -3.83 10.34
N ALA A 62 2.80 -5.01 10.95
CA ALA A 62 3.55 -5.23 12.19
C ALA A 62 5.04 -5.53 11.96
N ASP A 63 5.46 -5.72 10.72
CA ASP A 63 6.86 -5.98 10.38
C ASP A 63 7.74 -4.79 10.82
N PRO A 64 8.83 -5.02 11.57
CA PRO A 64 9.66 -3.94 12.09
C PRO A 64 10.39 -3.12 11.03
N GLU A 65 10.48 -3.59 9.79
CA GLU A 65 11.05 -2.82 8.68
C GLU A 65 10.07 -1.83 8.04
N ILE A 66 8.77 -1.97 8.29
CA ILE A 66 7.74 -1.14 7.65
C ILE A 66 7.86 0.35 7.99
N PRO A 67 8.14 0.78 9.23
CA PRO A 67 8.30 2.21 9.50
C PRO A 67 9.39 2.88 8.66
N ALA A 68 10.51 2.20 8.42
CA ALA A 68 11.59 2.73 7.59
C ALA A 68 11.16 2.83 6.12
N ILE A 69 10.44 1.82 5.61
CA ILE A 69 9.92 1.81 4.24
C ILE A 69 8.88 2.92 4.06
N ALA A 70 8.01 3.12 5.04
CA ALA A 70 7.02 4.20 5.01
C ALA A 70 7.68 5.58 4.91
N ARG A 71 8.80 5.79 5.59
CA ARG A 71 9.59 7.02 5.46
C ARG A 71 10.16 7.17 4.05
N GLU A 72 10.69 6.09 3.48
CA GLU A 72 11.18 6.10 2.09
C GLU A 72 10.07 6.39 1.09
N LEU A 73 8.86 5.92 1.34
CA LEU A 73 7.68 6.22 0.52
C LEU A 73 7.24 7.68 0.63
N GLY A 74 7.77 8.45 1.59
CA GLY A 74 7.39 9.84 1.79
C GLY A 74 5.99 10.02 2.37
N MET A 75 5.49 9.05 3.11
CA MET A 75 4.15 9.11 3.70
C MET A 75 4.09 10.17 4.81
N LEU A 76 3.08 11.03 4.74
CA LEU A 76 2.88 12.12 5.70
C LEU A 76 2.20 11.65 6.99
N ALA A 77 1.48 10.53 6.92
CA ALA A 77 0.77 9.92 8.03
C ALA A 77 0.55 8.43 7.71
N PRO A 78 0.18 7.60 8.71
CA PRO A 78 -0.25 6.23 8.42
C PRO A 78 -1.40 6.23 7.42
N PRO A 79 -1.45 5.27 6.47
CA PRO A 79 -2.51 5.24 5.46
C PRO A 79 -3.86 4.90 6.10
N VAL A 80 -4.93 5.43 5.52
CA VAL A 80 -6.27 4.94 5.79
C VAL A 80 -6.47 3.69 4.95
N HIS A 81 -7.03 2.63 5.52
CA HIS A 81 -7.25 1.38 4.80
C HIS A 81 -8.60 0.77 5.11
N ALA A 82 -9.07 -0.07 4.19
CA ALA A 82 -10.31 -0.81 4.32
C ALA A 82 -10.13 -2.21 3.73
N VAL A 83 -10.84 -3.16 4.32
CA VAL A 83 -10.88 -4.55 3.85
C VAL A 83 -12.23 -4.76 3.16
N ALA A 84 -12.23 -5.47 2.04
CA ALA A 84 -13.46 -5.77 1.32
C ALA A 84 -14.43 -6.56 2.20
N ALA A 85 -15.68 -6.09 2.28
CA ALA A 85 -16.72 -6.81 2.98
C ALA A 85 -17.19 -8.03 2.16
N THR A 86 -17.13 -7.91 0.83
CA THR A 86 -17.42 -9.00 -0.10
C THR A 86 -16.67 -8.77 -1.40
N GLU A 87 -16.35 -9.85 -2.10
CA GLU A 87 -15.71 -9.81 -3.41
C GLU A 87 -16.61 -10.53 -4.40
N LEU A 88 -17.02 -9.83 -5.45
CA LEU A 88 -17.92 -10.33 -6.48
C LEU A 88 -17.30 -10.13 -7.86
N ASP A 89 -17.66 -11.00 -8.82
CA ASP A 89 -17.19 -10.88 -10.20
C ASP A 89 -17.87 -9.74 -10.95
N ALA A 90 -19.00 -9.28 -10.46
CA ALA A 90 -19.73 -8.18 -11.09
C ALA A 90 -20.55 -7.40 -10.07
#